data_4b683d507a5804ca4750311d124a0147
#
_entry.id   4b683d507a5804ca4750311d124a0147
#
_cell.length_a   1.000
_cell.length_b   1.000
_cell.length_c   1.000
_cell.angle_alpha   90.00
_cell.angle_beta   90.00
_cell.angle_gamma   90.00
#
_symmetry.space_group_name_H-M   'P 1'
#
loop_
_entity.id
_entity.type
_entity.pdbx_description
1 polymer ?
#
loop_
_entity_poly.entity_id
_entity_poly.type
_entity_poly.pdbx_seq_one_letter_code
_entity_poly.pdbx_strand_id
1 'polypeptide(L)'
;MNDLYDNFGRIQKNDPEFHEIFKRFAFNEVYEYSTLTQKESVLVTLASLIACQSPKAFKKILLSSVNKYVTPEEVKELLYQSVPYVGFGRAHNFFGVVIKVFDKKGIDLPLENRSNTTSEDRRQKGREIQDKYFGAEMIQAMNDNTPEGQKHFNTFLEGFCFGDFYTRDGLNDKQRELITFVFIATFGGCENQLRGHTQGNLSVGNTKEKLVSAITIVLPYIGFPRSLNALSIINEICE
;
A
#
# COMPACT_ATOMS: atom_id res chain seq x y z
N MET A 1 19.38 3.50 3.62
CA MET A 1 18.25 2.91 4.37
C MET A 1 18.57 2.57 5.83
N ASN A 2 19.87 2.41 6.19
CA ASN A 2 20.26 2.14 7.58
C ASN A 2 19.73 3.15 8.60
N ASP A 3 19.58 4.41 8.24
CA ASP A 3 19.01 5.48 9.06
C ASP A 3 17.49 5.33 9.38
N LEU A 4 16.76 4.53 8.62
CA LEU A 4 15.38 4.16 8.98
C LEU A 4 15.34 3.30 10.26
N TYR A 5 16.41 2.57 10.52
CA TYR A 5 16.53 1.67 11.68
C TYR A 5 16.95 2.37 12.95
N ASP A 6 17.58 3.52 12.89
CA ASP A 6 18.10 4.25 14.07
C ASP A 6 17.04 4.56 15.12
N ASN A 7 15.77 4.61 14.71
CA ASN A 7 14.65 4.80 15.63
C ASN A 7 14.23 3.56 16.45
N PHE A 8 14.90 2.40 16.25
CA PHE A 8 14.65 1.17 17.03
C PHE A 8 15.59 0.98 18.24
N GLY A 9 16.30 2.03 18.66
CA GLY A 9 17.32 2.01 19.70
C GLY A 9 16.90 1.41 21.05
N ARG A 10 15.59 1.32 21.36
CA ARG A 10 15.11 0.61 22.56
C ARG A 10 15.34 -0.90 22.45
N ILE A 11 15.18 -1.49 21.26
CA ILE A 11 15.51 -2.90 21.02
C ILE A 11 17.03 -3.06 21.12
N GLN A 12 17.80 -2.21 20.44
CA GLN A 12 19.27 -2.23 20.50
C GLN A 12 19.82 -2.25 21.93
N LYS A 13 19.21 -1.45 22.83
CA LYS A 13 19.64 -1.35 24.23
C LYS A 13 19.32 -2.61 25.04
N ASN A 14 18.18 -3.26 24.80
CA ASN A 14 17.66 -4.31 25.67
C ASN A 14 17.80 -5.71 25.08
N ASP A 15 17.98 -5.82 23.77
CA ASP A 15 18.18 -7.06 23.03
C ASP A 15 19.10 -6.78 21.81
N PRO A 16 20.41 -6.58 22.04
CA PRO A 16 21.35 -6.26 20.97
C PRO A 16 21.52 -7.39 19.97
N GLU A 17 21.38 -8.66 20.38
CA GLU A 17 21.48 -9.81 19.48
C GLU A 17 20.35 -9.79 18.43
N PHE A 18 19.11 -9.71 18.87
CA PHE A 18 17.97 -9.59 17.95
C PHE A 18 18.06 -8.34 17.08
N HIS A 19 18.52 -7.22 17.66
CA HIS A 19 18.72 -5.98 16.92
C HIS A 19 19.65 -6.17 15.71
N GLU A 20 20.82 -6.83 15.89
CA GLU A 20 21.77 -7.04 14.81
C GLU A 20 21.24 -8.06 13.76
N ILE A 21 20.55 -9.13 14.19
CA ILE A 21 19.92 -10.10 13.29
C ILE A 21 18.88 -9.38 12.40
N PHE A 22 17.97 -8.63 13.03
CA PHE A 22 16.90 -7.94 12.29
C PHE A 22 17.44 -6.83 11.39
N LYS A 23 18.40 -6.04 11.87
CA LYS A 23 19.03 -4.98 11.10
C LYS A 23 19.69 -5.54 9.82
N ARG A 24 20.50 -6.58 9.97
CA ARG A 24 21.17 -7.23 8.84
C ARG A 24 20.15 -7.71 7.81
N PHE A 25 19.13 -8.43 8.24
CA PHE A 25 18.10 -8.96 7.33
C PHE A 25 17.24 -7.85 6.71
N ALA A 26 16.60 -7.02 7.54
CA ALA A 26 15.58 -6.06 7.10
C ALA A 26 16.11 -4.81 6.40
N PHE A 27 17.38 -4.44 6.59
CA PHE A 27 17.93 -3.19 6.06
C PHE A 27 19.17 -3.38 5.18
N ASN A 28 19.70 -4.62 5.07
CA ASN A 28 20.79 -4.94 4.16
C ASN A 28 20.37 -6.06 3.20
N GLU A 29 20.21 -7.32 3.68
CA GLU A 29 20.02 -8.49 2.82
C GLU A 29 18.83 -8.36 1.86
N VAL A 30 17.63 -7.95 2.33
CA VAL A 30 16.44 -7.80 1.45
C VAL A 30 16.63 -6.71 0.39
N TYR A 31 17.44 -5.67 0.67
CA TYR A 31 17.69 -4.60 -0.28
C TYR A 31 18.63 -4.99 -1.42
N GLU A 32 19.48 -5.99 -1.24
CA GLU A 32 20.35 -6.53 -2.29
C GLU A 32 19.56 -7.19 -3.42
N TYR A 33 18.35 -7.67 -3.11
CA TYR A 33 17.42 -8.33 -4.05
C TYR A 33 16.25 -7.47 -4.50
N SER A 34 16.31 -6.16 -4.29
CA SER A 34 15.22 -5.26 -4.63
C SER A 34 15.62 -4.25 -5.70
N THR A 35 14.75 -4.10 -6.71
CA THR A 35 14.85 -3.06 -7.75
C THR A 35 14.04 -1.81 -7.43
N LEU A 36 13.36 -1.77 -6.27
CA LEU A 36 12.57 -0.61 -5.87
C LEU A 36 13.45 0.60 -5.57
N THR A 37 12.99 1.77 -5.97
CA THR A 37 13.57 3.04 -5.50
C THR A 37 13.40 3.17 -3.97
N GLN A 38 14.18 4.05 -3.35
CA GLN A 38 14.05 4.33 -1.91
C GLN A 38 12.63 4.81 -1.55
N LYS A 39 12.01 5.63 -2.40
CA LYS A 39 10.63 6.09 -2.25
C LYS A 39 9.66 4.90 -2.24
N GLU A 40 9.72 4.05 -3.25
CA GLU A 40 8.85 2.88 -3.37
C GLU A 40 9.05 1.91 -2.19
N SER A 41 10.29 1.68 -1.77
CA SER A 41 10.60 0.83 -0.61
C SER A 41 9.97 1.38 0.68
N VAL A 42 9.98 2.69 0.88
CA VAL A 42 9.32 3.33 2.03
C VAL A 42 7.81 3.20 1.91
N LEU A 43 7.21 3.48 0.74
CA LEU A 43 5.76 3.38 0.54
C LEU A 43 5.25 1.95 0.81
N VAL A 44 5.89 0.92 0.25
CA VAL A 44 5.49 -0.48 0.48
C VAL A 44 5.69 -0.92 1.93
N THR A 45 6.77 -0.44 2.59
CA THR A 45 6.99 -0.71 4.02
C THR A 45 5.90 -0.09 4.88
N LEU A 46 5.57 1.19 4.64
CA LEU A 46 4.50 1.86 5.38
C LEU A 46 3.13 1.19 5.11
N ALA A 47 2.86 0.78 3.87
CA ALA A 47 1.64 0.04 3.51
C ALA A 47 1.55 -1.28 4.29
N SER A 48 2.60 -2.09 4.31
CA SER A 48 2.64 -3.35 5.06
C SER A 48 2.41 -3.14 6.56
N LEU A 49 3.00 -2.09 7.15
CA LEU A 49 2.85 -1.77 8.57
C LEU A 49 1.43 -1.31 8.93
N ILE A 50 0.71 -0.68 8.00
CA ILE A 50 -0.73 -0.41 8.19
C ILE A 50 -1.51 -1.73 8.18
N ALA A 51 -1.30 -2.58 7.19
CA ALA A 51 -2.07 -3.81 7.03
C ALA A 51 -1.81 -4.83 8.15
N CYS A 52 -0.57 -4.93 8.68
CA CYS A 52 -0.24 -5.78 9.83
C CYS A 52 -0.45 -5.10 11.19
N GLN A 53 -1.09 -3.92 11.24
CA GLN A 53 -1.48 -3.21 12.46
C GLN A 53 -0.29 -2.87 13.39
N SER A 54 0.79 -2.36 12.82
CA SER A 54 2.01 -1.99 13.54
C SER A 54 2.24 -0.46 13.64
N PRO A 55 1.39 0.30 14.35
CA PRO A 55 1.49 1.76 14.38
C PRO A 55 2.78 2.29 15.03
N LYS A 56 3.39 1.50 15.94
CA LYS A 56 4.67 1.89 16.56
C LYS A 56 5.84 1.81 15.57
N ALA A 57 5.92 0.74 14.77
CA ALA A 57 6.94 0.62 13.74
C ALA A 57 6.69 1.63 12.61
N PHE A 58 5.43 1.77 12.16
CA PHE A 58 5.02 2.79 11.19
C PHE A 58 5.50 4.20 11.60
N LYS A 59 5.24 4.62 12.86
CA LYS A 59 5.70 5.92 13.38
C LYS A 59 7.21 6.10 13.24
N LYS A 60 7.98 5.05 13.55
CA LYS A 60 9.45 5.11 13.51
C LYS A 60 9.98 5.27 12.09
N ILE A 61 9.46 4.45 11.15
CA ILE A 61 9.82 4.55 9.73
C ILE A 61 9.39 5.91 9.18
N LEU A 62 8.17 6.37 9.45
CA LEU A 62 7.66 7.65 8.97
C LEU A 62 8.52 8.84 9.46
N LEU A 63 8.92 8.85 10.74
CA LEU A 63 9.79 9.89 11.29
C LEU A 63 11.12 10.05 10.55
N SER A 64 11.68 8.93 10.05
CA SER A 64 12.96 8.93 9.32
C SER A 64 12.78 9.17 7.82
N SER A 65 11.57 9.02 7.27
CA SER A 65 11.35 8.99 5.82
C SER A 65 10.59 10.20 5.27
N VAL A 66 9.70 10.81 6.05
CA VAL A 66 8.94 11.99 5.60
C VAL A 66 9.88 13.18 5.34
N ASN A 67 9.65 13.90 4.26
CA ASN A 67 10.50 14.97 3.70
C ASN A 67 11.90 14.52 3.24
N LYS A 68 12.22 13.23 3.34
CA LYS A 68 13.48 12.67 2.84
C LYS A 68 13.27 11.76 1.65
N TYR A 69 12.34 10.82 1.75
CA TYR A 69 12.02 9.82 0.73
C TYR A 69 10.61 9.93 0.20
N VAL A 70 9.67 10.33 1.05
CA VAL A 70 8.25 10.52 0.73
C VAL A 70 7.79 11.91 1.18
N THR A 71 6.85 12.49 0.43
CA THR A 71 6.25 13.78 0.79
C THR A 71 5.08 13.60 1.76
N PRO A 72 4.66 14.65 2.47
CA PRO A 72 3.45 14.61 3.31
C PRO A 72 2.20 14.22 2.54
N GLU A 73 2.06 14.67 1.28
CA GLU A 73 0.95 14.34 0.39
C GLU A 73 0.94 12.86 0.05
N GLU A 74 2.09 12.28 -0.31
CA GLU A 74 2.20 10.85 -0.59
C GLU A 74 1.83 10.00 0.64
N VAL A 75 2.19 10.44 1.85
CA VAL A 75 1.79 9.78 3.10
C VAL A 75 0.28 9.89 3.34
N LYS A 76 -0.31 11.06 3.08
CA LYS A 76 -1.77 11.25 3.15
C LYS A 76 -2.49 10.32 2.17
N GLU A 77 -2.05 10.26 0.94
CA GLU A 77 -2.64 9.42 -0.09
C GLU A 77 -2.45 7.91 0.20
N LEU A 78 -1.32 7.51 0.79
CA LEU A 78 -1.11 6.15 1.29
C LEU A 78 -2.16 5.76 2.35
N LEU A 79 -2.43 6.66 3.31
CA LEU A 79 -3.47 6.42 4.33
C LEU A 79 -4.85 6.32 3.69
N TYR A 80 -5.19 7.22 2.77
CA TYR A 80 -6.47 7.21 2.06
C TYR A 80 -6.64 5.91 1.29
N GLN A 81 -5.61 5.51 0.51
CA GLN A 81 -5.60 4.27 -0.24
C GLN A 81 -5.76 3.02 0.64
N SER A 82 -5.33 3.07 1.90
CA SER A 82 -5.47 1.94 2.81
C SER A 82 -6.92 1.65 3.22
N VAL A 83 -7.78 2.69 3.25
CA VAL A 83 -9.13 2.58 3.80
C VAL A 83 -10.01 1.55 3.08
N PRO A 84 -10.13 1.54 1.73
CA PRO A 84 -10.93 0.54 1.04
C PRO A 84 -10.39 -0.90 1.14
N TYR A 85 -9.10 -1.10 1.43
CA TYR A 85 -8.46 -2.43 1.44
C TYR A 85 -8.34 -3.06 2.83
N VAL A 86 -7.99 -2.28 3.84
CA VAL A 86 -7.84 -2.81 5.21
C VAL A 86 -9.03 -2.44 6.12
N GLY A 87 -9.92 -1.59 5.63
CA GLY A 87 -11.07 -1.04 6.37
C GLY A 87 -10.69 0.11 7.30
N PHE A 88 -11.61 1.07 7.48
CA PHE A 88 -11.38 2.24 8.35
C PHE A 88 -11.05 1.84 9.80
N GLY A 89 -11.65 0.77 10.32
CA GLY A 89 -11.37 0.29 11.68
C GLY A 89 -9.88 -0.01 11.92
N ARG A 90 -9.16 -0.48 10.91
CA ARG A 90 -7.71 -0.72 10.96
C ARG A 90 -6.90 0.50 10.59
N ALA A 91 -7.34 1.31 9.63
CA ALA A 91 -6.64 2.50 9.17
C ALA A 91 -6.68 3.65 10.19
N HIS A 92 -7.76 3.78 10.97
CA HIS A 92 -8.05 4.92 11.85
C HIS A 92 -6.88 5.32 12.77
N ASN A 93 -6.25 4.35 13.43
CA ASN A 93 -5.16 4.63 14.37
C ASN A 93 -3.94 5.30 13.70
N PHE A 94 -3.73 5.04 12.41
CA PHE A 94 -2.58 5.59 11.67
C PHE A 94 -2.77 7.07 11.32
N PHE A 95 -4.00 7.56 11.15
CA PHE A 95 -4.26 9.00 11.00
C PHE A 95 -3.73 9.79 12.19
N GLY A 96 -4.03 9.34 13.43
CA GLY A 96 -3.50 9.96 14.63
C GLY A 96 -1.97 9.88 14.76
N VAL A 97 -1.35 8.81 14.25
CA VAL A 97 0.11 8.68 14.20
C VAL A 97 0.71 9.67 13.22
N VAL A 98 0.15 9.79 12.01
CA VAL A 98 0.63 10.74 10.98
C VAL A 98 0.51 12.17 11.47
N ILE A 99 -0.61 12.59 12.05
CA ILE A 99 -0.80 13.92 12.61
C ILE A 99 0.31 14.25 13.63
N LYS A 100 0.59 13.33 14.57
CA LYS A 100 1.66 13.52 15.58
C LYS A 100 3.07 13.58 14.97
N VAL A 101 3.31 12.87 13.87
CA VAL A 101 4.61 12.91 13.17
C VAL A 101 4.74 14.21 12.40
N PHE A 102 3.68 14.66 11.74
CA PHE A 102 3.66 15.91 10.98
C PHE A 102 3.88 17.12 11.90
N ASP A 103 3.16 17.18 13.02
CA ASP A 103 3.38 18.18 14.07
C ASP A 103 4.86 18.21 14.53
N LYS A 104 5.42 17.05 14.87
CA LYS A 104 6.84 16.95 15.27
C LYS A 104 7.82 17.40 14.17
N LYS A 105 7.45 17.29 12.90
CA LYS A 105 8.26 17.68 11.74
C LYS A 105 8.00 19.10 11.25
N GLY A 106 7.12 19.85 11.90
CA GLY A 106 6.74 21.20 11.50
C GLY A 106 6.00 21.23 10.15
N ILE A 107 5.22 20.18 9.86
CA ILE A 107 4.40 20.10 8.65
C ILE A 107 3.00 20.59 8.99
N ASP A 108 2.60 21.68 8.36
CA ASP A 108 1.30 22.31 8.60
C ASP A 108 0.13 21.44 8.11
N LEU A 109 -0.95 21.42 8.87
CA LEU A 109 -2.21 20.75 8.55
C LEU A 109 -3.37 21.76 8.57
N PRO A 110 -4.40 21.59 7.74
CA PRO A 110 -4.61 20.50 6.79
C PRO A 110 -3.74 20.63 5.54
N LEU A 111 -3.30 19.51 4.96
CA LEU A 111 -2.71 19.50 3.62
C LEU A 111 -3.77 19.86 2.57
N GLU A 112 -3.31 20.39 1.45
CA GLU A 112 -4.15 20.73 0.31
C GLU A 112 -5.06 19.56 -0.13
N ASN A 113 -6.28 19.91 -0.58
CA ASN A 113 -7.20 18.92 -1.16
C ASN A 113 -6.70 18.47 -2.54
N ARG A 114 -6.69 17.16 -2.76
CA ARG A 114 -6.24 16.54 -4.02
C ARG A 114 -7.32 15.69 -4.68
N SER A 115 -8.59 15.95 -4.34
CA SER A 115 -9.72 15.28 -5.00
C SER A 115 -9.89 15.81 -6.41
N ASN A 116 -10.07 14.89 -7.36
CA ASN A 116 -10.40 15.19 -8.76
C ASN A 116 -11.85 14.80 -9.10
N THR A 117 -12.67 14.50 -8.09
CA THR A 117 -14.06 14.09 -8.23
C THR A 117 -14.99 14.91 -7.37
N THR A 118 -16.26 14.94 -7.78
CA THR A 118 -17.40 15.45 -7.02
C THR A 118 -18.32 14.29 -6.62
N SER A 119 -19.36 14.56 -5.79
CA SER A 119 -20.39 13.57 -5.45
C SER A 119 -21.13 13.05 -6.68
N GLU A 120 -21.26 13.87 -7.73
CA GLU A 120 -22.01 13.57 -8.94
C GLU A 120 -21.20 12.68 -9.92
N ASP A 121 -19.90 12.93 -10.08
CA ASP A 121 -19.09 12.31 -11.13
C ASP A 121 -18.17 11.16 -10.63
N ARG A 122 -18.00 11.00 -9.31
CA ARG A 122 -17.06 10.04 -8.72
C ARG A 122 -17.29 8.58 -9.17
N ARG A 123 -18.56 8.17 -9.38
CA ARG A 123 -18.87 6.80 -9.85
C ARG A 123 -18.39 6.58 -11.28
N GLN A 124 -18.73 7.51 -12.17
CA GLN A 124 -18.29 7.42 -13.57
C GLN A 124 -16.77 7.38 -13.66
N LYS A 125 -16.08 8.32 -13.02
CA LYS A 125 -14.61 8.38 -13.02
C LYS A 125 -13.98 7.14 -12.38
N GLY A 126 -14.57 6.61 -11.32
CA GLY A 126 -14.12 5.37 -10.70
C GLY A 126 -14.29 4.16 -11.63
N ARG A 127 -15.40 4.08 -12.37
CA ARG A 127 -15.58 3.04 -13.38
C ARG A 127 -14.56 3.16 -14.52
N GLU A 128 -14.23 4.35 -14.99
CA GLU A 128 -13.20 4.59 -15.99
C GLU A 128 -11.81 4.09 -15.52
N ILE A 129 -11.49 4.28 -14.24
CA ILE A 129 -10.27 3.73 -13.63
C ILE A 129 -10.31 2.19 -13.59
N GLN A 130 -11.43 1.59 -13.18
CA GLN A 130 -11.55 0.13 -13.17
C GLN A 130 -11.39 -0.46 -14.59
N ASP A 131 -12.05 0.12 -15.57
CA ASP A 131 -11.96 -0.29 -16.97
C ASP A 131 -10.52 -0.18 -17.51
N LYS A 132 -9.81 0.90 -17.13
CA LYS A 132 -8.40 1.11 -17.49
C LYS A 132 -7.46 0.06 -16.88
N TYR A 133 -7.68 -0.34 -15.62
CA TYR A 133 -6.74 -1.21 -14.89
C TYR A 133 -7.04 -2.69 -15.12
N PHE A 134 -8.31 -3.05 -15.21
CA PHE A 134 -8.75 -4.45 -15.22
C PHE A 134 -9.42 -4.87 -16.52
N GLY A 135 -9.73 -3.91 -17.41
CA GLY A 135 -10.42 -4.18 -18.68
C GLY A 135 -11.94 -4.05 -18.55
N ALA A 136 -12.53 -3.29 -19.47
CA ALA A 136 -13.97 -2.97 -19.47
C ALA A 136 -14.85 -4.23 -19.55
N GLU A 137 -14.47 -5.22 -20.35
CA GLU A 137 -15.22 -6.48 -20.49
C GLU A 137 -15.25 -7.27 -19.18
N MET A 138 -14.11 -7.35 -18.48
CA MET A 138 -14.02 -8.05 -17.19
C MET A 138 -14.86 -7.35 -16.11
N ILE A 139 -14.81 -6.02 -16.04
CA ILE A 139 -15.61 -5.26 -15.09
C ILE A 139 -17.11 -5.38 -15.42
N GLN A 140 -17.48 -5.36 -16.71
CA GLN A 140 -18.87 -5.58 -17.12
C GLN A 140 -19.35 -6.99 -16.75
N ALA A 141 -18.55 -8.02 -17.03
CA ALA A 141 -18.87 -9.40 -16.66
C ALA A 141 -19.02 -9.59 -15.14
N MET A 142 -18.16 -8.92 -14.34
CA MET A 142 -18.30 -8.90 -12.88
C MET A 142 -19.64 -8.29 -12.45
N ASN A 143 -20.03 -7.17 -13.05
CA ASN A 143 -21.29 -6.50 -12.73
C ASN A 143 -22.51 -7.36 -13.12
N ASP A 144 -22.47 -7.97 -14.29
CA ASP A 144 -23.57 -8.80 -14.81
C ASP A 144 -23.77 -10.09 -13.98
N ASN A 145 -22.68 -10.67 -13.50
CA ASN A 145 -22.70 -11.87 -12.67
C ASN A 145 -22.99 -11.58 -11.18
N THR A 146 -23.02 -10.31 -10.77
CA THR A 146 -23.33 -9.96 -9.38
C THR A 146 -24.82 -10.16 -9.10
N PRO A 147 -25.20 -10.96 -8.07
CA PRO A 147 -26.59 -11.14 -7.67
C PRO A 147 -27.28 -9.80 -7.39
N GLU A 148 -28.59 -9.69 -7.73
CA GLU A 148 -29.35 -8.45 -7.62
C GLU A 148 -29.24 -7.79 -6.23
N GLY A 149 -29.36 -8.57 -5.17
CA GLY A 149 -29.25 -8.09 -3.79
C GLY A 149 -27.83 -7.61 -3.39
N GLN A 150 -26.83 -7.77 -4.24
CA GLN A 150 -25.42 -7.42 -3.97
C GLN A 150 -24.88 -6.32 -4.91
N LYS A 151 -25.63 -5.89 -5.91
CA LYS A 151 -25.19 -4.88 -6.90
C LYS A 151 -24.72 -3.55 -6.29
N HIS A 152 -25.20 -3.21 -5.11
CA HIS A 152 -24.76 -2.02 -4.39
C HIS A 152 -23.25 -2.08 -4.03
N PHE A 153 -22.66 -3.28 -3.88
CA PHE A 153 -21.21 -3.41 -3.68
C PHE A 153 -20.42 -2.92 -4.89
N ASN A 154 -20.87 -3.22 -6.12
CA ASN A 154 -20.23 -2.70 -7.33
C ASN A 154 -20.32 -1.18 -7.39
N THR A 155 -21.49 -0.61 -7.03
CA THR A 155 -21.68 0.83 -6.89
C THR A 155 -20.72 1.47 -5.89
N PHE A 156 -20.47 0.79 -4.74
CA PHE A 156 -19.51 1.26 -3.74
C PHE A 156 -18.06 1.14 -4.22
N LEU A 157 -17.73 0.08 -4.96
CA LEU A 157 -16.40 -0.05 -5.58
C LEU A 157 -16.16 1.09 -6.57
N GLU A 158 -17.09 1.35 -7.49
CA GLU A 158 -17.00 2.44 -8.46
C GLU A 158 -16.83 3.80 -7.77
N GLY A 159 -17.70 4.11 -6.80
CA GLY A 159 -17.74 5.43 -6.16
C GLY A 159 -16.66 5.58 -5.08
N PHE A 160 -16.71 4.76 -4.04
CA PHE A 160 -15.87 4.92 -2.86
C PHE A 160 -14.43 4.45 -3.09
N CYS A 161 -14.24 3.23 -3.61
CA CYS A 161 -12.89 2.70 -3.77
C CYS A 161 -12.15 3.41 -4.91
N PHE A 162 -12.69 3.35 -6.13
CA PHE A 162 -12.01 3.90 -7.30
C PHE A 162 -12.25 5.39 -7.49
N GLY A 163 -13.49 5.87 -7.31
CA GLY A 163 -13.86 7.26 -7.51
C GLY A 163 -13.24 8.21 -6.49
N ASP A 164 -13.35 7.90 -5.18
CA ASP A 164 -12.89 8.81 -4.13
C ASP A 164 -11.37 8.70 -3.86
N PHE A 165 -10.73 7.55 -4.14
CA PHE A 165 -9.33 7.36 -3.80
C PHE A 165 -8.39 7.22 -4.99
N TYR A 166 -8.72 6.44 -6.04
CA TYR A 166 -7.80 6.24 -7.16
C TYR A 166 -7.68 7.44 -8.11
N THR A 167 -8.69 8.28 -8.18
CA THR A 167 -8.70 9.48 -9.05
C THR A 167 -7.89 10.63 -8.50
N ARG A 168 -7.44 10.56 -7.23
CA ARG A 168 -6.75 11.63 -6.52
C ARG A 168 -5.32 11.82 -7.01
N ASP A 169 -4.84 13.08 -6.99
CA ASP A 169 -3.41 13.38 -7.17
C ASP A 169 -2.57 12.96 -5.96
N GLY A 170 -1.25 13.05 -6.10
CA GLY A 170 -0.28 12.76 -5.03
C GLY A 170 0.42 11.41 -5.15
N LEU A 171 -0.28 10.36 -5.63
CA LEU A 171 0.32 9.09 -6.05
C LEU A 171 -0.09 8.81 -7.49
N ASN A 172 0.84 8.32 -8.32
CA ASN A 172 0.53 7.86 -9.67
C ASN A 172 -0.03 6.43 -9.67
N ASP A 173 -0.57 5.99 -10.82
CA ASP A 173 -1.21 4.69 -10.99
C ASP A 173 -0.31 3.52 -10.56
N LYS A 174 0.98 3.57 -10.92
CA LYS A 174 1.96 2.53 -10.55
C LYS A 174 2.15 2.44 -9.03
N GLN A 175 2.24 3.58 -8.36
CA GLN A 175 2.37 3.63 -6.91
C GLN A 175 1.10 3.15 -6.22
N ARG A 176 -0.09 3.57 -6.69
CA ARG A 176 -1.38 3.14 -6.13
C ARG A 176 -1.55 1.63 -6.23
N GLU A 177 -1.33 1.04 -7.40
CA GLU A 177 -1.44 -0.42 -7.56
C GLU A 177 -0.36 -1.18 -6.77
N LEU A 178 0.87 -0.67 -6.68
CA LEU A 178 1.93 -1.32 -5.91
C LEU A 178 1.61 -1.37 -4.41
N ILE A 179 1.16 -0.25 -3.82
CA ILE A 179 0.79 -0.24 -2.39
C ILE A 179 -0.48 -1.04 -2.13
N THR A 180 -1.44 -1.05 -3.05
CA THR A 180 -2.65 -1.86 -2.94
C THR A 180 -2.32 -3.35 -2.94
N PHE A 181 -1.48 -3.80 -3.87
CA PHE A 181 -0.96 -5.16 -3.89
C PHE A 181 -0.33 -5.55 -2.52
N VAL A 182 0.48 -4.65 -1.96
CA VAL A 182 1.11 -4.89 -0.64
C VAL A 182 0.10 -4.91 0.50
N PHE A 183 -0.94 -4.05 0.49
CA PHE A 183 -2.02 -4.13 1.49
C PHE A 183 -2.68 -5.51 1.48
N ILE A 184 -3.05 -6.01 0.30
CA ILE A 184 -3.76 -7.29 0.14
C ILE A 184 -2.86 -8.46 0.52
N ALA A 185 -1.61 -8.50 0.02
CA ALA A 185 -0.63 -9.54 0.35
C ALA A 185 -0.35 -9.61 1.85
N THR A 186 -0.21 -8.45 2.50
CA THR A 186 0.02 -8.36 3.95
C THR A 186 -1.21 -8.76 4.76
N PHE A 187 -2.40 -8.37 4.31
CA PHE A 187 -3.66 -8.72 4.98
C PHE A 187 -3.86 -10.24 4.98
N GLY A 188 -3.69 -10.88 3.82
CA GLY A 188 -3.82 -12.33 3.61
C GLY A 188 -5.29 -12.80 3.61
N GLY A 189 -5.53 -13.99 3.08
CA GLY A 189 -6.88 -14.54 2.93
C GLY A 189 -7.72 -13.85 1.84
N CYS A 190 -7.07 -13.16 0.91
CA CYS A 190 -7.67 -12.38 -0.16
C CYS A 190 -7.00 -12.72 -1.51
N GLU A 191 -6.76 -13.99 -1.77
CA GLU A 191 -5.96 -14.47 -2.90
C GLU A 191 -6.58 -14.06 -4.26
N ASN A 192 -7.92 -14.07 -4.37
CA ASN A 192 -8.59 -13.63 -5.60
C ASN A 192 -8.36 -12.15 -5.89
N GLN A 193 -8.44 -11.29 -4.87
CA GLN A 193 -8.14 -9.87 -4.99
C GLN A 193 -6.65 -9.64 -5.29
N LEU A 194 -5.78 -10.46 -4.70
CA LEU A 194 -4.34 -10.38 -4.97
C LEU A 194 -4.02 -10.72 -6.42
N ARG A 195 -4.68 -11.74 -7.02
CA ARG A 195 -4.59 -12.04 -8.47
C ARG A 195 -5.02 -10.84 -9.32
N GLY A 196 -6.18 -10.27 -9.02
CA GLY A 196 -6.69 -9.09 -9.74
C GLY A 196 -5.71 -7.91 -9.68
N HIS A 197 -5.19 -7.58 -8.50
CA HIS A 197 -4.23 -6.48 -8.35
C HIS A 197 -2.81 -6.80 -8.82
N THR A 198 -2.42 -8.07 -8.94
CA THR A 198 -1.22 -8.47 -9.68
C THR A 198 -1.37 -8.13 -11.16
N GLN A 199 -2.50 -8.51 -11.77
CA GLN A 199 -2.82 -8.14 -13.16
C GLN A 199 -2.95 -6.62 -13.34
N GLY A 200 -3.61 -5.91 -12.41
CA GLY A 200 -3.72 -4.45 -12.40
C GLY A 200 -2.35 -3.76 -12.37
N ASN A 201 -1.40 -4.28 -11.59
CA ASN A 201 -0.02 -3.79 -11.57
C ASN A 201 0.65 -3.91 -12.95
N LEU A 202 0.49 -5.03 -13.63
CA LEU A 202 1.02 -5.22 -15.00
C LEU A 202 0.37 -4.23 -15.97
N SER A 203 -0.94 -4.04 -15.89
CA SER A 203 -1.71 -3.12 -16.75
C SER A 203 -1.25 -1.67 -16.61
N VAL A 204 -0.87 -1.21 -15.41
CA VAL A 204 -0.34 0.14 -15.21
C VAL A 204 1.17 0.23 -15.47
N GLY A 205 1.83 -0.87 -15.88
CA GLY A 205 3.23 -0.93 -16.28
C GLY A 205 4.22 -1.15 -15.12
N ASN A 206 3.79 -1.72 -14.00
CA ASN A 206 4.70 -2.36 -13.05
C ASN A 206 5.10 -3.73 -13.60
N THR A 207 6.29 -4.22 -13.23
CA THR A 207 6.83 -5.49 -13.73
C THR A 207 6.79 -6.60 -12.67
N LYS A 208 6.92 -7.86 -13.11
CA LYS A 208 7.09 -9.02 -12.21
C LYS A 208 8.19 -8.77 -11.20
N GLU A 209 9.35 -8.28 -11.66
CA GLU A 209 10.52 -8.00 -10.80
C GLU A 209 10.19 -6.95 -9.74
N LYS A 210 9.38 -5.95 -10.09
CA LYS A 210 8.96 -4.92 -9.13
C LYS A 210 8.03 -5.49 -8.05
N LEU A 211 7.11 -6.37 -8.41
CA LEU A 211 6.22 -7.04 -7.46
C LEU A 211 7.00 -7.99 -6.53
N VAL A 212 7.92 -8.78 -7.08
CA VAL A 212 8.83 -9.62 -6.29
C VAL A 212 9.66 -8.76 -5.33
N SER A 213 10.21 -7.64 -5.81
CA SER A 213 10.97 -6.70 -4.98
C SER A 213 10.11 -6.12 -3.85
N ALA A 214 8.84 -5.80 -4.11
CA ALA A 214 7.94 -5.30 -3.07
C ALA A 214 7.72 -6.34 -1.96
N ILE A 215 7.46 -7.60 -2.32
CA ILE A 215 7.34 -8.69 -1.34
C ILE A 215 8.66 -8.92 -0.59
N THR A 216 9.80 -8.84 -1.27
CA THR A 216 11.12 -8.96 -0.64
C THR A 216 11.34 -7.88 0.43
N ILE A 217 11.04 -6.61 0.11
CA ILE A 217 11.18 -5.49 1.07
C ILE A 217 10.26 -5.64 2.28
N VAL A 218 9.05 -6.17 2.10
CA VAL A 218 8.09 -6.29 3.21
C VAL A 218 8.19 -7.61 3.96
N LEU A 219 8.92 -8.61 3.45
CA LEU A 219 9.12 -9.91 4.08
C LEU A 219 9.47 -9.84 5.58
N PRO A 220 10.40 -8.96 6.04
CA PRO A 220 10.74 -8.86 7.47
C PRO A 220 9.56 -8.44 8.36
N TYR A 221 8.53 -7.85 7.79
CA TYR A 221 7.36 -7.32 8.53
C TYR A 221 6.15 -8.23 8.46
N ILE A 222 5.98 -8.99 7.36
CA ILE A 222 4.79 -9.83 7.13
C ILE A 222 5.06 -11.33 7.30
N GLY A 223 6.34 -11.73 7.32
CA GLY A 223 6.79 -13.11 7.50
C GLY A 223 6.70 -13.98 6.24
N PHE A 224 7.39 -15.11 6.28
CA PHE A 224 7.50 -16.04 5.15
C PHE A 224 6.17 -16.58 4.63
N PRO A 225 5.19 -17.02 5.44
CA PRO A 225 3.98 -17.63 4.90
C PRO A 225 3.21 -16.72 3.94
N ARG A 226 2.99 -15.46 4.31
CA ARG A 226 2.31 -14.49 3.45
C ARG A 226 3.11 -14.11 2.22
N SER A 227 4.42 -13.97 2.38
CA SER A 227 5.33 -13.67 1.28
C SER A 227 5.36 -14.78 0.25
N LEU A 228 5.44 -16.04 0.66
CA LEU A 228 5.44 -17.20 -0.24
C LEU A 228 4.11 -17.35 -0.98
N ASN A 229 2.97 -17.09 -0.31
CA ASN A 229 1.66 -17.07 -0.96
C ASN A 229 1.59 -15.97 -2.05
N ALA A 230 2.08 -14.78 -1.74
CA ALA A 230 2.12 -13.69 -2.72
C ALA A 230 3.04 -14.01 -3.91
N LEU A 231 4.22 -14.58 -3.66
CA LEU A 231 5.14 -15.02 -4.74
C LEU A 231 4.53 -16.09 -5.63
N SER A 232 3.76 -17.04 -5.05
CA SER A 232 3.04 -18.05 -5.84
C SER A 232 2.05 -17.40 -6.82
N ILE A 233 1.29 -16.39 -6.36
CA ILE A 233 0.32 -15.67 -7.19
C ILE A 233 1.04 -14.81 -8.26
N ILE A 234 2.14 -14.15 -7.91
CA ILE A 234 2.95 -13.41 -8.89
C ILE A 234 3.41 -14.35 -10.00
N ASN A 235 3.91 -15.54 -9.64
CA ASN A 235 4.37 -16.51 -10.63
C ASN A 235 3.23 -17.04 -11.50
N GLU A 236 2.07 -17.32 -10.90
CA GLU A 236 0.86 -17.77 -11.62
C GLU A 236 0.39 -16.74 -12.68
N ILE A 237 0.46 -15.44 -12.38
CA ILE A 237 -0.09 -14.38 -13.24
C ILE A 237 0.94 -13.85 -14.26
N CYS A 238 2.23 -13.92 -13.94
CA CYS A 238 3.32 -13.35 -14.74
C CYS A 238 4.14 -14.42 -15.49
N GLU A 239 3.54 -15.57 -15.78
CA GLU A 239 4.16 -16.63 -16.62
C GLU A 239 4.36 -16.20 -18.07
#